data_44212ee90902184f92ee544f40f5c552
#
_entry.id   44212ee90902184f92ee544f40f5c552
#
_cell.length_a   1.000
_cell.length_b   1.000
_cell.length_c   1.000
_cell.angle_alpha   90.00
_cell.angle_beta   90.00
_cell.angle_gamma   90.00
#
_symmetry.space_group_name_H-M   'P 1'
#
loop_
_entity.id
_entity.type
_entity.pdbx_description
1 polymer ?
#
loop_
_entity_poly.entity_id
_entity_poly.type
_entity_poly.pdbx_seq_one_letter_code
_entity_poly.pdbx_strand_id
1 'polypeptide(L)'
;TFVQNLVCCMEEDTWNKIIDLWANGTRSHFLNYFSVMELSSPFLYKSIKIDKMEVIKTDIEGVLIIEPRLFRDARGYFFESFSEREFKEKVEPLVGYKVEFCQDNESMSSYGVMRGLHFQRPPFTQSKLVRCVKGSVLDVAVDIRKGSPTYGKHVAVELTEDNHHQFFIPKGFAHGFAVLSETAVFQYKCDNFYHPEADGGISILDESLGIDWRIPTEHANLSEKDTKHEVLKDFESPFDF
;
A
#
# COMPACT_ATOMS: atom_id res chain seq x y z
N THR A 1 21.18 -11.50 13.94
CA THR A 1 22.21 -10.50 13.72
C THR A 1 22.66 -10.52 12.26
N PHE A 2 23.31 -9.48 11.76
CA PHE A 2 23.71 -9.25 10.34
C PHE A 2 24.35 -10.46 9.65
N VAL A 3 25.08 -11.27 10.39
CA VAL A 3 25.77 -12.50 9.90
C VAL A 3 24.76 -13.64 9.60
N GLN A 4 23.67 -13.77 10.33
CA GLN A 4 22.69 -14.85 10.13
C GLN A 4 21.86 -14.67 8.85
N ASN A 5 21.64 -13.44 8.38
CA ASN A 5 20.91 -13.17 7.14
C ASN A 5 21.78 -13.29 5.87
N LEU A 6 23.11 -13.24 6.00
CA LEU A 6 24.06 -13.50 4.89
C LEU A 6 24.15 -14.99 4.52
N VAL A 7 23.82 -15.88 5.44
CA VAL A 7 24.02 -17.34 5.32
C VAL A 7 23.07 -18.02 4.36
N CYS A 8 21.88 -17.48 4.15
CA CYS A 8 20.85 -18.13 3.33
C CYS A 8 21.06 -18.10 1.82
N CYS A 9 22.02 -17.33 1.31
CA CYS A 9 22.18 -17.10 -0.13
C CYS A 9 23.59 -17.40 -0.69
N MET A 10 24.49 -18.00 0.11
CA MET A 10 25.85 -18.32 -0.32
C MET A 10 26.01 -19.82 -0.54
N GLU A 11 26.78 -20.20 -1.57
CA GLU A 11 27.17 -21.59 -1.78
C GLU A 11 28.03 -22.07 -0.60
N GLU A 12 27.86 -23.32 -0.20
CA GLU A 12 28.47 -23.95 0.97
C GLU A 12 30.00 -23.83 0.99
N ASP A 13 30.63 -23.91 -0.17
CA ASP A 13 32.11 -23.74 -0.33
C ASP A 13 32.58 -22.31 -0.03
N THR A 14 31.80 -21.32 -0.33
CA THR A 14 32.10 -19.91 -0.03
C THR A 14 31.98 -19.64 1.46
N TRP A 15 30.97 -20.24 2.09
CA TRP A 15 30.75 -20.15 3.52
C TRP A 15 31.86 -20.78 4.34
N ASN A 16 32.31 -21.97 3.95
CA ASN A 16 33.41 -22.67 4.62
C ASN A 16 34.74 -21.88 4.54
N LYS A 17 35.02 -21.22 3.41
CA LYS A 17 36.17 -20.31 3.28
C LYS A 17 36.12 -19.11 4.19
N ILE A 18 34.93 -18.55 4.41
CA ILE A 18 34.70 -17.40 5.32
C ILE A 18 34.91 -17.83 6.78
N ILE A 19 34.41 -19.03 7.16
CA ILE A 19 34.62 -19.60 8.50
C ILE A 19 36.11 -19.83 8.75
N ASP A 20 36.87 -20.41 7.80
CA ASP A 20 38.29 -20.64 7.93
C ASP A 20 39.12 -19.34 8.07
N LEU A 21 38.75 -18.30 7.32
CA LEU A 21 39.34 -16.99 7.45
C LEU A 21 39.03 -16.31 8.79
N TRP A 22 37.83 -16.54 9.33
CA TRP A 22 37.45 -16.01 10.63
C TRP A 22 38.10 -16.74 11.79
N ALA A 23 38.27 -18.07 11.66
CA ALA A 23 38.87 -18.91 12.70
C ALA A 23 40.41 -18.76 12.78
N ASN A 24 41.05 -18.49 11.63
CA ASN A 24 42.54 -18.54 11.50
C ASN A 24 43.19 -17.19 11.15
N GLY A 25 42.39 -16.13 10.92
CA GLY A 25 42.84 -14.82 10.46
C GLY A 25 42.74 -13.70 11.48
N THR A 26 43.59 -12.69 11.33
CA THR A 26 43.46 -11.43 12.05
C THR A 26 42.32 -10.59 11.45
N ARG A 27 41.67 -9.75 12.27
CA ARG A 27 40.54 -8.87 11.86
C ARG A 27 40.84 -8.03 10.61
N SER A 28 42.12 -7.71 10.36
CA SER A 28 42.55 -6.96 9.16
C SER A 28 42.46 -7.79 7.87
N HIS A 29 42.72 -9.10 7.93
CA HIS A 29 42.58 -9.98 6.77
C HIS A 29 41.13 -10.22 6.37
N PHE A 30 40.25 -10.31 7.36
CA PHE A 30 38.82 -10.44 7.13
C PHE A 30 38.24 -9.21 6.42
N LEU A 31 38.57 -8.00 6.86
CA LEU A 31 38.12 -6.74 6.23
C LEU A 31 38.73 -6.55 4.82
N ASN A 32 40.02 -6.92 4.62
CA ASN A 32 40.65 -6.89 3.30
C ASN A 32 40.04 -7.89 2.32
N TYR A 33 39.66 -9.09 2.79
CA TYR A 33 39.03 -10.10 1.94
C TYR A 33 37.66 -9.61 1.45
N PHE A 34 36.84 -8.97 2.31
CA PHE A 34 35.59 -8.36 1.91
C PHE A 34 35.80 -7.19 0.93
N SER A 35 36.81 -6.35 1.14
CA SER A 35 37.10 -5.24 0.21
C SER A 35 37.62 -5.71 -1.14
N VAL A 36 38.34 -6.83 -1.19
CA VAL A 36 38.81 -7.43 -2.44
C VAL A 36 37.71 -8.20 -3.16
N MET A 37 36.79 -8.82 -2.44
CA MET A 37 35.60 -9.44 -3.06
C MET A 37 34.63 -8.38 -3.67
N GLU A 38 34.51 -7.20 -3.06
CA GLU A 38 33.75 -6.08 -3.64
C GLU A 38 34.38 -5.58 -4.96
N LEU A 39 35.70 -5.67 -5.12
CA LEU A 39 36.41 -5.15 -6.29
C LEU A 39 36.60 -6.14 -7.45
N SER A 40 36.42 -7.45 -7.24
CA SER A 40 36.86 -8.46 -8.22
C SER A 40 35.78 -9.32 -8.86
N SER A 41 34.50 -9.20 -8.48
CA SER A 41 33.43 -10.00 -9.05
C SER A 41 32.29 -9.16 -9.58
N PRO A 42 32.12 -9.00 -10.91
CA PRO A 42 30.91 -8.43 -11.49
C PRO A 42 29.64 -9.26 -11.21
N PHE A 43 29.83 -10.50 -10.69
CA PHE A 43 28.73 -11.40 -10.29
C PHE A 43 28.26 -11.19 -8.83
N LEU A 44 29.10 -10.65 -7.96
CA LEU A 44 28.74 -10.37 -6.56
C LEU A 44 28.08 -9.00 -6.38
N TYR A 45 28.18 -8.12 -7.36
CA TYR A 45 27.44 -6.86 -7.40
C TYR A 45 26.01 -7.00 -7.97
N LYS A 46 25.50 -8.20 -8.16
CA LYS A 46 24.07 -8.40 -8.01
C LYS A 46 23.79 -8.19 -6.53
N SER A 47 23.74 -6.89 -6.14
CA SER A 47 23.29 -6.47 -4.81
C SER A 47 22.18 -7.43 -4.41
N ILE A 48 22.31 -8.07 -3.27
CA ILE A 48 21.16 -8.74 -2.63
C ILE A 48 20.14 -7.62 -2.51
N LYS A 49 19.25 -7.54 -3.49
CA LYS A 49 18.17 -6.55 -3.51
C LYS A 49 17.26 -7.02 -2.39
N ILE A 50 17.51 -6.48 -1.19
CA ILE A 50 16.64 -6.74 -0.06
C ILE A 50 15.33 -6.05 -0.44
N ASP A 51 14.36 -6.83 -0.89
CA ASP A 51 13.04 -6.31 -1.19
C ASP A 51 12.47 -5.65 0.05
N LYS A 52 12.16 -4.37 -0.06
CA LYS A 52 11.65 -3.54 1.04
C LYS A 52 10.15 -3.51 1.08
N MET A 53 9.49 -4.00 0.02
CA MET A 53 8.06 -4.19 -0.04
C MET A 53 7.69 -5.37 -0.94
N GLU A 54 6.60 -6.04 -0.62
CA GLU A 54 5.90 -6.99 -1.48
C GLU A 54 4.65 -6.33 -2.06
N VAL A 55 4.32 -6.65 -3.32
CA VAL A 55 3.11 -6.15 -3.99
C VAL A 55 2.20 -7.33 -4.29
N ILE A 56 1.05 -7.35 -3.64
CA ILE A 56 0.05 -8.40 -3.74
C ILE A 56 -1.06 -7.91 -4.66
N LYS A 57 -1.33 -8.66 -5.73
CA LYS A 57 -2.44 -8.39 -6.65
C LYS A 57 -3.75 -8.84 -6.02
N THR A 58 -4.79 -8.06 -6.24
CA THR A 58 -6.15 -8.42 -5.87
C THR A 58 -6.92 -8.99 -7.07
N ASP A 59 -8.18 -9.37 -6.87
CA ASP A 59 -9.04 -9.88 -7.95
C ASP A 59 -9.48 -8.79 -8.94
N ILE A 60 -9.22 -7.52 -8.63
CA ILE A 60 -9.53 -6.38 -9.52
C ILE A 60 -8.21 -5.76 -10.01
N GLU A 61 -8.04 -5.73 -11.32
CA GLU A 61 -6.82 -5.23 -11.95
C GLU A 61 -6.50 -3.78 -11.55
N GLY A 62 -5.24 -3.55 -11.17
CA GLY A 62 -4.72 -2.26 -10.74
C GLY A 62 -4.90 -1.96 -9.26
N VAL A 63 -5.81 -2.65 -8.56
CA VAL A 63 -5.97 -2.54 -7.11
C VAL A 63 -4.96 -3.46 -6.42
N LEU A 64 -4.09 -2.91 -5.57
CA LEU A 64 -2.94 -3.63 -5.03
C LEU A 64 -2.85 -3.45 -3.51
N ILE A 65 -2.39 -4.51 -2.84
CA ILE A 65 -1.97 -4.45 -1.43
C ILE A 65 -0.45 -4.41 -1.41
N ILE A 66 0.11 -3.50 -0.63
CA ILE A 66 1.55 -3.36 -0.46
C ILE A 66 1.89 -3.74 0.98
N GLU A 67 2.70 -4.78 1.11
CA GLU A 67 3.22 -5.25 2.38
C GLU A 67 4.66 -4.75 2.55
N PRO A 68 4.93 -3.79 3.46
CA PRO A 68 6.26 -3.28 3.70
C PRO A 68 7.09 -4.27 4.51
N ARG A 69 8.37 -4.33 4.23
CA ARG A 69 9.31 -5.08 5.06
C ARG A 69 9.64 -4.32 6.34
N LEU A 70 9.34 -4.94 7.47
CA LEU A 70 9.64 -4.40 8.79
C LEU A 70 11.01 -4.89 9.29
N PHE A 71 11.83 -3.96 9.74
CA PHE A 71 13.10 -4.23 10.41
C PHE A 71 12.89 -4.04 11.91
N ARG A 72 12.86 -5.14 12.67
CA ARG A 72 12.55 -5.15 14.11
C ARG A 72 13.81 -5.36 14.94
N ASP A 73 13.93 -4.61 16.05
CA ASP A 73 14.95 -4.82 17.09
C ASP A 73 14.37 -4.49 18.49
N ALA A 74 15.23 -4.44 19.53
CA ALA A 74 14.80 -4.15 20.91
C ALA A 74 14.21 -2.74 21.10
N ARG A 75 14.35 -1.82 20.14
CA ARG A 75 13.81 -0.46 20.19
C ARG A 75 12.43 -0.35 19.52
N GLY A 76 11.98 -1.39 18.79
CA GLY A 76 10.75 -1.40 18.02
C GLY A 76 10.96 -1.83 16.58
N TYR A 77 10.41 -1.07 15.63
CA TYR A 77 10.53 -1.38 14.20
C TYR A 77 10.89 -0.14 13.38
N PHE A 78 11.45 -0.42 12.22
CA PHE A 78 11.65 0.56 11.14
C PHE A 78 11.19 -0.04 9.82
N PHE A 79 10.61 0.76 8.94
CA PHE A 79 10.34 0.40 7.54
C PHE A 79 10.30 1.65 6.66
N GLU A 80 10.53 1.48 5.36
CA GLU A 80 10.26 2.52 4.38
C GLU A 80 8.75 2.54 4.10
N SER A 81 8.04 3.54 4.60
CA SER A 81 6.61 3.67 4.37
C SER A 81 6.27 4.09 2.94
N PHE A 82 7.23 4.66 2.22
CA PHE A 82 7.17 4.94 0.79
C PHE A 82 8.58 5.06 0.22
N SER A 83 8.81 4.47 -0.94
CA SER A 83 10.00 4.63 -1.75
C SER A 83 9.58 4.83 -3.21
N GLU A 84 9.80 6.01 -3.75
CA GLU A 84 9.48 6.33 -5.14
C GLU A 84 10.11 5.34 -6.12
N ARG A 85 11.38 4.97 -5.88
CA ARG A 85 12.11 4.02 -6.71
C ARG A 85 11.45 2.64 -6.72
N GLU A 86 11.17 2.07 -5.54
CA GLU A 86 10.53 0.75 -5.43
C GLU A 86 9.11 0.76 -5.98
N PHE A 87 8.38 1.86 -5.79
CA PHE A 87 7.04 2.04 -6.31
C PHE A 87 7.04 2.03 -7.84
N LYS A 88 7.94 2.80 -8.47
CA LYS A 88 8.14 2.80 -9.94
C LYS A 88 8.54 1.44 -10.49
N GLU A 89 9.40 0.71 -9.77
CA GLU A 89 9.86 -0.60 -10.22
C GLU A 89 8.79 -1.69 -10.10
N LYS A 90 7.94 -1.65 -9.07
CA LYS A 90 7.04 -2.75 -8.69
C LYS A 90 5.55 -2.47 -8.93
N VAL A 91 5.10 -1.22 -8.81
CA VAL A 91 3.68 -0.84 -8.91
C VAL A 91 3.33 -0.29 -10.28
N GLU A 92 4.10 0.69 -10.80
CA GLU A 92 3.78 1.32 -12.09
C GLU A 92 3.64 0.31 -13.25
N PRO A 93 4.48 -0.77 -13.35
CA PRO A 93 4.29 -1.78 -14.40
C PRO A 93 2.99 -2.57 -14.29
N LEU A 94 2.38 -2.64 -13.09
CA LEU A 94 1.13 -3.36 -12.86
C LEU A 94 -0.11 -2.52 -13.16
N VAL A 95 0.02 -1.20 -13.06
CA VAL A 95 -1.09 -0.26 -13.30
C VAL A 95 -1.04 0.39 -14.68
N GLY A 96 0.10 0.30 -15.37
CA GLY A 96 0.27 0.73 -16.76
C GLY A 96 0.44 2.25 -16.96
N TYR A 97 0.61 3.02 -15.89
CA TYR A 97 0.85 4.46 -15.95
C TYR A 97 1.78 4.94 -14.83
N LYS A 98 2.37 6.12 -15.04
CA LYS A 98 3.24 6.78 -14.05
C LYS A 98 2.41 7.36 -12.91
N VAL A 99 2.86 7.13 -11.68
CA VAL A 99 2.23 7.63 -10.45
C VAL A 99 3.20 8.55 -9.73
N GLU A 100 2.88 9.84 -9.66
CA GLU A 100 3.70 10.85 -8.97
C GLU A 100 2.89 11.45 -7.82
N PHE A 101 3.15 10.99 -6.61
CA PHE A 101 2.45 11.52 -5.43
C PHE A 101 2.90 12.95 -5.13
N CYS A 102 1.92 13.85 -5.00
CA CYS A 102 2.14 15.28 -4.78
C CYS A 102 1.43 15.85 -3.55
N GLN A 103 0.56 15.07 -2.88
CA GLN A 103 -0.18 15.50 -1.71
C GLN A 103 -0.29 14.36 -0.70
N ASP A 104 -0.01 14.65 0.58
CA ASP A 104 -0.25 13.76 1.72
C ASP A 104 -1.38 14.31 2.58
N ASN A 105 -2.26 13.42 3.04
CA ASN A 105 -3.37 13.75 3.92
C ASN A 105 -3.36 12.81 5.13
N GLU A 106 -3.82 13.34 6.28
CA GLU A 106 -4.05 12.57 7.48
C GLU A 106 -5.41 12.92 8.08
N SER A 107 -6.10 11.91 8.58
CA SER A 107 -7.34 12.08 9.32
C SER A 107 -7.36 11.21 10.57
N MET A 108 -8.00 11.70 11.64
CA MET A 108 -8.35 10.90 12.81
C MET A 108 -9.86 10.75 12.87
N SER A 109 -10.33 9.55 13.21
CA SER A 109 -11.75 9.25 13.31
C SER A 109 -12.00 8.22 14.43
N SER A 110 -13.19 8.27 15.03
CA SER A 110 -13.62 7.32 16.07
C SER A 110 -14.36 6.13 15.44
N TYR A 111 -14.59 5.08 16.25
CA TYR A 111 -15.36 3.89 15.87
C TYR A 111 -16.67 4.23 15.17
N GLY A 112 -16.98 3.50 14.12
CA GLY A 112 -18.21 3.66 13.36
C GLY A 112 -18.18 4.81 12.34
N VAL A 113 -17.19 5.70 12.34
CA VAL A 113 -17.05 6.70 11.29
C VAL A 113 -16.79 6.01 9.96
N MET A 114 -17.60 6.35 8.96
CA MET A 114 -17.46 5.90 7.59
C MET A 114 -17.27 7.11 6.69
N ARG A 115 -16.30 7.05 5.78
CA ARG A 115 -15.99 8.12 4.81
C ARG A 115 -15.92 7.52 3.41
N GLY A 116 -16.66 8.07 2.48
CA GLY A 116 -16.66 7.59 1.09
C GLY A 116 -18.08 7.49 0.51
N LEU A 117 -18.23 6.82 -0.60
CA LEU A 117 -17.15 6.36 -1.50
C LEU A 117 -16.79 7.51 -2.45
N HIS A 118 -15.58 8.05 -2.33
CA HIS A 118 -15.17 9.29 -3.00
C HIS A 118 -14.24 9.06 -4.18
N PHE A 119 -14.30 9.96 -5.16
CA PHE A 119 -13.37 10.09 -6.28
C PHE A 119 -13.27 11.55 -6.71
N GLN A 120 -12.31 11.89 -7.56
CA GLN A 120 -12.31 13.15 -8.31
C GLN A 120 -12.54 12.88 -9.79
N ARG A 121 -13.39 13.72 -10.42
CA ARG A 121 -13.69 13.65 -11.86
C ARG A 121 -12.49 14.06 -12.71
N PRO A 122 -12.37 13.52 -13.94
CA PRO A 122 -11.41 14.05 -14.91
C PRO A 122 -11.55 15.58 -15.10
N PRO A 123 -10.44 16.32 -15.32
CA PRO A 123 -9.07 15.83 -15.46
C PRO A 123 -8.32 15.66 -14.11
N PHE A 124 -8.96 15.87 -12.97
CA PHE A 124 -8.35 15.92 -11.64
C PHE A 124 -8.36 14.57 -10.90
N THR A 125 -8.47 13.47 -11.65
CA THR A 125 -8.50 12.11 -11.09
C THR A 125 -7.27 11.83 -10.21
N GLN A 126 -7.48 11.05 -9.15
CA GLN A 126 -6.43 10.68 -8.19
C GLN A 126 -6.28 9.17 -8.09
N SER A 127 -5.02 8.69 -8.13
CA SER A 127 -4.67 7.44 -7.46
C SER A 127 -4.30 7.72 -6.01
N LYS A 128 -4.53 6.75 -5.15
CA LYS A 128 -4.26 6.90 -3.71
C LYS A 128 -3.43 5.72 -3.21
N LEU A 129 -2.49 6.01 -2.31
CA LEU A 129 -1.78 5.01 -1.51
C LEU A 129 -2.10 5.28 -0.05
N VAL A 130 -2.86 4.39 0.57
CA VAL A 130 -3.45 4.60 1.89
C VAL A 130 -2.91 3.61 2.92
N ARG A 131 -2.90 3.99 4.20
CA ARG A 131 -2.58 3.10 5.33
C ARG A 131 -3.24 3.55 6.62
N CYS A 132 -3.45 2.62 7.54
CA CYS A 132 -3.81 2.91 8.92
C CYS A 132 -2.53 3.02 9.77
N VAL A 133 -2.30 4.19 10.38
CA VAL A 133 -1.10 4.47 11.20
C VAL A 133 -1.35 4.08 12.65
N LYS A 134 -2.59 4.21 13.11
CA LYS A 134 -3.05 3.82 14.44
C LYS A 134 -4.45 3.24 14.36
N GLY A 135 -4.71 2.18 15.12
CA GLY A 135 -5.99 1.49 15.12
C GLY A 135 -6.20 0.59 13.91
N SER A 136 -7.46 0.45 13.47
CA SER A 136 -7.85 -0.39 12.35
C SER A 136 -9.02 0.19 11.57
N VAL A 137 -9.00 -0.01 10.25
CA VAL A 137 -10.08 0.35 9.33
C VAL A 137 -10.36 -0.78 8.34
N LEU A 138 -11.58 -0.89 7.87
CA LEU A 138 -11.90 -1.60 6.64
C LEU A 138 -11.84 -0.58 5.51
N ASP A 139 -10.90 -0.75 4.59
CA ASP A 139 -10.70 0.12 3.44
C ASP A 139 -11.25 -0.54 2.17
N VAL A 140 -11.97 0.20 1.35
CA VAL A 140 -12.72 -0.33 0.21
C VAL A 140 -12.49 0.49 -1.04
N ALA A 141 -12.18 -0.19 -2.14
CA ALA A 141 -12.11 0.38 -3.49
C ALA A 141 -13.16 -0.29 -4.38
N VAL A 142 -14.02 0.51 -5.01
CA VAL A 142 -15.08 0.06 -5.93
C VAL A 142 -14.71 0.47 -7.35
N ASP A 143 -14.72 -0.47 -8.29
CA ASP A 143 -14.49 -0.18 -9.71
C ASP A 143 -15.71 0.55 -10.30
N ILE A 144 -15.50 1.80 -10.72
CA ILE A 144 -16.54 2.62 -11.35
C ILE A 144 -16.19 2.95 -12.81
N ARG A 145 -15.25 2.23 -13.46
CA ARG A 145 -14.89 2.42 -14.87
C ARG A 145 -15.92 1.79 -15.78
N LYS A 146 -16.60 2.61 -16.59
CA LYS A 146 -17.61 2.16 -17.54
C LYS A 146 -17.01 1.20 -18.55
N GLY A 147 -17.64 0.06 -18.76
CA GLY A 147 -17.15 -1.01 -19.64
C GLY A 147 -16.15 -1.97 -18.99
N SER A 148 -15.74 -1.75 -17.74
CA SER A 148 -14.89 -2.68 -17.01
C SER A 148 -15.63 -4.01 -16.73
N PRO A 149 -14.97 -5.18 -16.87
CA PRO A 149 -15.55 -6.47 -16.47
C PRO A 149 -15.82 -6.57 -14.96
N THR A 150 -15.22 -5.67 -14.18
CA THR A 150 -15.39 -5.59 -12.72
C THR A 150 -16.17 -4.34 -12.28
N TYR A 151 -16.87 -3.65 -13.20
CA TYR A 151 -17.72 -2.51 -12.83
C TYR A 151 -18.68 -2.86 -11.70
N GLY A 152 -18.70 -2.04 -10.65
CA GLY A 152 -19.49 -2.24 -9.44
C GLY A 152 -18.96 -3.32 -8.49
N LYS A 153 -17.89 -4.02 -8.83
CA LYS A 153 -17.19 -4.92 -7.90
C LYS A 153 -16.24 -4.11 -7.00
N HIS A 154 -15.95 -4.67 -5.84
CA HIS A 154 -15.08 -4.01 -4.86
C HIS A 154 -13.99 -4.96 -4.34
N VAL A 155 -12.94 -4.35 -3.83
CA VAL A 155 -11.93 -4.99 -2.97
C VAL A 155 -12.03 -4.32 -1.60
N ALA A 156 -12.12 -5.14 -0.55
CA ALA A 156 -12.15 -4.68 0.84
C ALA A 156 -10.94 -5.26 1.58
N VAL A 157 -10.17 -4.41 2.25
CA VAL A 157 -8.93 -4.77 2.96
C VAL A 157 -8.94 -4.19 4.36
N GLU A 158 -8.63 -4.99 5.36
CA GLU A 158 -8.39 -4.49 6.72
C GLU A 158 -6.97 -3.95 6.83
N LEU A 159 -6.85 -2.65 7.10
CA LEU A 159 -5.59 -1.96 7.35
C LEU A 159 -5.48 -1.66 8.84
N THR A 160 -4.36 -2.04 9.45
CA THR A 160 -4.14 -1.86 10.88
C THR A 160 -2.75 -1.31 11.19
N GLU A 161 -2.59 -0.75 12.39
CA GLU A 161 -1.28 -0.37 12.92
C GLU A 161 -0.31 -1.54 13.09
N ASP A 162 -0.83 -2.78 13.16
CA ASP A 162 -0.02 -3.99 13.36
C ASP A 162 0.42 -4.64 12.05
N ASN A 163 -0.47 -4.69 11.03
CA ASN A 163 -0.14 -5.32 9.75
C ASN A 163 0.68 -4.38 8.86
N HIS A 164 0.63 -3.07 9.07
CA HIS A 164 1.30 -2.04 8.28
C HIS A 164 1.01 -2.11 6.78
N HIS A 165 0.01 -2.86 6.36
CA HIS A 165 -0.38 -2.95 4.96
C HIS A 165 -0.74 -1.58 4.43
N GLN A 166 -0.45 -1.36 3.16
CA GLN A 166 -0.91 -0.21 2.42
C GLN A 166 -1.78 -0.68 1.26
N PHE A 167 -2.74 0.13 0.90
CA PHE A 167 -3.66 -0.19 -0.17
C PHE A 167 -3.52 0.85 -1.28
N PHE A 168 -3.27 0.38 -2.50
CA PHE A 168 -3.20 1.24 -3.67
C PHE A 168 -4.51 1.17 -4.44
N ILE A 169 -5.15 2.32 -4.58
CA ILE A 169 -6.40 2.53 -5.30
C ILE A 169 -6.08 3.32 -6.57
N PRO A 170 -6.23 2.73 -7.77
CA PRO A 170 -5.97 3.42 -9.03
C PRO A 170 -7.04 4.44 -9.39
N LYS A 171 -6.77 5.24 -10.45
CA LYS A 171 -7.75 6.13 -11.06
C LYS A 171 -8.95 5.34 -11.57
N GLY A 172 -10.15 5.92 -11.51
CA GLY A 172 -11.38 5.26 -11.95
C GLY A 172 -12.02 4.35 -10.89
N PHE A 173 -11.63 4.53 -9.62
CA PHE A 173 -12.22 3.84 -8.48
C PHE A 173 -12.83 4.82 -7.50
N ALA A 174 -13.96 4.44 -6.91
CA ALA A 174 -14.51 5.11 -5.75
C ALA A 174 -13.91 4.46 -4.48
N HIS A 175 -13.49 5.29 -3.53
CA HIS A 175 -12.74 4.88 -2.35
C HIS A 175 -13.40 5.34 -1.06
N GLY A 176 -13.41 4.47 -0.07
CA GLY A 176 -13.90 4.79 1.27
C GLY A 176 -13.41 3.82 2.32
N PHE A 177 -13.63 4.17 3.59
CA PHE A 177 -13.26 3.30 4.70
C PHE A 177 -14.25 3.40 5.87
N ALA A 178 -14.26 2.38 6.70
CA ALA A 178 -14.98 2.34 7.98
C ALA A 178 -13.99 2.09 9.13
N VAL A 179 -14.14 2.82 10.24
CA VAL A 179 -13.28 2.69 11.42
C VAL A 179 -13.76 1.54 12.31
N LEU A 180 -12.89 0.54 12.51
CA LEU A 180 -13.20 -0.69 13.27
C LEU A 180 -12.70 -0.64 14.72
N SER A 181 -11.69 0.19 15.03
CA SER A 181 -11.15 0.40 16.36
C SER A 181 -11.78 1.60 17.07
N GLU A 182 -11.54 1.77 18.36
CA GLU A 182 -12.01 2.94 19.13
C GLU A 182 -11.61 4.26 18.45
N THR A 183 -10.38 4.32 17.93
CA THR A 183 -9.86 5.45 17.18
C THR A 183 -8.96 4.94 16.07
N ALA A 184 -9.01 5.54 14.87
CA ALA A 184 -8.05 5.28 13.81
C ALA A 184 -7.41 6.59 13.32
N VAL A 185 -6.09 6.54 13.06
CA VAL A 185 -5.36 7.57 12.30
C VAL A 185 -5.07 6.99 10.93
N PHE A 186 -5.62 7.63 9.92
CA PHE A 186 -5.59 7.18 8.53
C PHE A 186 -4.83 8.18 7.68
N GLN A 187 -3.82 7.71 6.96
CA GLN A 187 -2.91 8.53 6.17
C GLN A 187 -2.92 8.06 4.71
N TYR A 188 -2.89 9.00 3.77
CA TYR A 188 -2.86 8.65 2.34
C TYR A 188 -2.16 9.68 1.48
N LYS A 189 -1.47 9.18 0.44
CA LYS A 189 -0.86 9.95 -0.64
C LYS A 189 -1.80 10.02 -1.84
N CYS A 190 -1.82 11.15 -2.54
CA CYS A 190 -2.54 11.36 -3.79
C CYS A 190 -1.58 11.79 -4.90
N ASP A 191 -1.81 11.31 -6.12
CA ASP A 191 -1.05 11.68 -7.32
C ASP A 191 -1.63 12.87 -8.08
N ASN A 192 -2.55 13.59 -7.47
CA ASN A 192 -3.07 14.87 -7.92
C ASN A 192 -3.56 15.68 -6.72
N PHE A 193 -3.65 17.01 -6.87
CA PHE A 193 -4.17 17.89 -5.84
C PHE A 193 -5.67 17.74 -5.66
N TYR A 194 -6.15 18.15 -4.48
CA TYR A 194 -7.60 18.20 -4.22
C TYR A 194 -8.24 19.37 -4.96
N HIS A 195 -9.30 19.06 -5.71
CA HIS A 195 -10.12 19.98 -6.46
C HIS A 195 -11.58 19.86 -6.01
N PRO A 196 -12.10 20.78 -5.19
CA PRO A 196 -13.48 20.71 -4.69
C PRO A 196 -14.54 20.60 -5.78
N GLU A 197 -14.32 21.26 -6.93
CA GLU A 197 -15.22 21.24 -8.09
C GLU A 197 -15.27 19.90 -8.83
N ALA A 198 -14.22 19.08 -8.66
CA ALA A 198 -14.14 17.75 -9.24
C ALA A 198 -14.55 16.64 -8.28
N ASP A 199 -14.79 17.00 -7.02
CA ASP A 199 -15.16 16.04 -5.98
C ASP A 199 -16.49 15.35 -6.30
N GLY A 200 -16.53 14.04 -6.15
CA GLY A 200 -17.68 13.19 -6.42
C GLY A 200 -17.70 11.96 -5.53
N GLY A 201 -18.79 11.24 -5.58
CA GLY A 201 -18.95 10.02 -4.81
C GLY A 201 -20.12 9.19 -5.28
N ILE A 202 -20.15 7.94 -4.83
CA ILE A 202 -21.32 7.06 -4.84
C ILE A 202 -21.70 6.71 -3.41
N SER A 203 -22.94 6.33 -3.20
CA SER A 203 -23.44 6.05 -1.85
C SER A 203 -22.70 4.90 -1.20
N ILE A 204 -22.08 5.17 -0.05
CA ILE A 204 -21.43 4.16 0.79
C ILE A 204 -22.46 3.17 1.39
N LEU A 205 -23.73 3.56 1.42
CA LEU A 205 -24.86 2.76 1.91
C LEU A 205 -25.58 1.99 0.78
N ASP A 206 -25.02 1.96 -0.44
CA ASP A 206 -25.60 1.21 -1.54
C ASP A 206 -25.49 -0.30 -1.31
N GLU A 207 -26.58 -0.93 -0.93
CA GLU A 207 -26.66 -2.37 -0.68
C GLU A 207 -26.33 -3.21 -1.93
N SER A 208 -26.51 -2.66 -3.14
CA SER A 208 -26.21 -3.37 -4.39
C SER A 208 -24.72 -3.64 -4.58
N LEU A 209 -23.83 -2.90 -3.90
CA LEU A 209 -22.40 -3.11 -3.88
C LEU A 209 -21.99 -4.35 -3.04
N GLY A 210 -22.87 -4.83 -2.14
CA GLY A 210 -22.63 -6.01 -1.31
C GLY A 210 -21.44 -5.90 -0.36
N ILE A 211 -21.10 -4.68 0.07
CA ILE A 211 -19.97 -4.42 0.97
C ILE A 211 -20.39 -4.71 2.41
N ASP A 212 -19.71 -5.65 3.07
CA ASP A 212 -19.82 -5.84 4.51
C ASP A 212 -18.89 -4.87 5.23
N TRP A 213 -19.42 -3.74 5.69
CA TRP A 213 -18.65 -2.71 6.39
C TRP A 213 -18.23 -3.08 7.80
N ARG A 214 -18.77 -4.18 8.35
CA ARG A 214 -18.52 -4.66 9.72
C ARG A 214 -18.90 -3.64 10.81
N ILE A 215 -19.67 -2.63 10.46
CA ILE A 215 -20.22 -1.62 11.38
C ILE A 215 -21.73 -1.82 11.47
N PRO A 216 -22.30 -2.09 12.67
CA PRO A 216 -23.73 -2.08 12.87
C PRO A 216 -24.33 -0.73 12.45
N THR A 217 -25.50 -0.76 11.83
CA THR A 217 -26.13 0.46 11.26
C THR A 217 -26.34 1.55 12.30
N GLU A 218 -26.63 1.18 13.56
CA GLU A 218 -26.82 2.10 14.69
C GLU A 218 -25.55 2.81 15.14
N HIS A 219 -24.38 2.31 14.70
CA HIS A 219 -23.07 2.91 15.00
C HIS A 219 -22.47 3.64 13.79
N ALA A 220 -23.10 3.52 12.62
CA ALA A 220 -22.60 4.17 11.42
C ALA A 220 -22.69 5.71 11.55
N ASN A 221 -21.54 6.37 11.39
CA ASN A 221 -21.41 7.82 11.49
C ASN A 221 -20.86 8.38 10.16
N LEU A 222 -21.72 9.03 9.41
CA LEU A 222 -21.44 9.60 8.09
C LEU A 222 -21.51 11.13 8.13
N SER A 223 -20.78 11.78 7.25
CA SER A 223 -20.97 13.19 7.00
C SER A 223 -22.29 13.43 6.25
N GLU A 224 -22.88 14.63 6.40
CA GLU A 224 -24.07 15.02 5.64
C GLU A 224 -23.85 14.90 4.12
N LYS A 225 -22.63 15.17 3.64
CA LYS A 225 -22.25 15.04 2.25
C LYS A 225 -22.34 13.57 1.79
N ASP A 226 -21.79 12.64 2.56
CA ASP A 226 -21.73 11.22 2.19
C ASP A 226 -23.12 10.56 2.12
N THR A 227 -24.10 11.09 2.86
CA THR A 227 -25.49 10.62 2.79
C THR A 227 -26.26 11.07 1.54
N LYS A 228 -25.70 11.99 0.75
CA LYS A 228 -26.35 12.59 -0.42
C LYS A 228 -25.90 12.03 -1.76
N HIS A 229 -24.92 11.13 -1.75
CA HIS A 229 -24.43 10.51 -2.98
C HIS A 229 -25.44 9.53 -3.58
N GLU A 230 -25.45 9.46 -4.90
CA GLU A 230 -26.32 8.55 -5.67
C GLU A 230 -25.87 7.10 -5.49
N VAL A 231 -26.79 6.16 -5.59
CA VAL A 231 -26.49 4.73 -5.67
C VAL A 231 -25.90 4.39 -7.04
N LEU A 232 -25.13 3.31 -7.14
CA LEU A 232 -24.40 2.93 -8.35
C LEU A 232 -25.29 2.83 -9.61
N LYS A 233 -26.53 2.33 -9.46
CA LYS A 233 -27.47 2.18 -10.59
C LYS A 233 -27.91 3.50 -11.23
N ASP A 234 -27.91 4.59 -10.45
CA ASP A 234 -28.33 5.93 -10.88
C ASP A 234 -27.11 6.81 -11.24
N PHE A 235 -25.90 6.31 -10.95
CA PHE A 235 -24.66 7.01 -11.16
C PHE A 235 -24.14 6.88 -12.61
N GLU A 236 -23.88 8.03 -13.23
CA GLU A 236 -23.20 8.06 -14.52
C GLU A 236 -21.69 8.24 -14.32
N SER A 237 -20.92 7.17 -14.58
CA SER A 237 -19.48 7.19 -14.39
C SER A 237 -18.78 8.11 -15.38
N PRO A 238 -17.89 8.99 -14.91
CA PRO A 238 -17.03 9.81 -15.77
C PRO A 238 -15.76 9.10 -16.22
N PHE A 239 -15.61 7.80 -15.92
CA PHE A 239 -14.43 6.99 -16.22
C PHE A 239 -14.76 5.90 -17.23
N ASP A 240 -13.94 5.76 -18.25
CA ASP A 240 -13.94 4.63 -19.16
C ASP A 240 -12.83 3.64 -18.79
N PHE A 241 -13.05 2.35 -19.14
CA PHE A 241 -12.09 1.26 -18.91
C PHE A 241 -11.06 1.17 -20.00
#